data_cda5408cbaf252c6a10dd6aca4acd327
#
_entry.id   cda5408cbaf252c6a10dd6aca4acd327
#
_cell.length_a   1.000
_cell.length_b   1.000
_cell.length_c   1.000
_cell.angle_alpha   90.00
_cell.angle_beta   90.00
_cell.angle_gamma   90.00
#
_symmetry.space_group_name_H-M   'P 1'
#
loop_
_entity.id
_entity.type
_entity.pdbx_description
1 polymer ?
#
loop_
_entity_poly.entity_id
_entity_poly.type
_entity_poly.pdbx_seq_one_letter_code
_entity_poly.pdbx_strand_id
1 'polypeptide(L)'
;MKTCREVLGFTAGNFDLLHPGYIRCFREAKRHCDKFIVFLQIDPSLHRKSKYKPVISLYNRYEALMSIRYIDDVYIYQTEEELCELIKFWKPDIRILGEDYIHKESFTGDDLPPRIIYTTRSHEWSTTRLKELITKQTIKQNPDILKK
;
A
#
# COMPACT_ATOMS: atom_id res chain seq x y z
N MET A 1 8.39 15.32 -33.47
CA MET A 1 8.82 14.68 -32.22
C MET A 1 7.60 14.05 -31.54
N LYS A 2 7.59 12.74 -31.37
CA LYS A 2 6.59 12.12 -30.50
C LYS A 2 6.96 12.51 -29.07
N THR A 3 6.20 13.39 -28.44
CA THR A 3 6.26 13.58 -26.98
C THR A 3 5.84 12.25 -26.37
N CYS A 4 6.80 11.49 -25.87
CA CYS A 4 6.51 10.27 -25.12
C CYS A 4 5.73 10.70 -23.88
N ARG A 5 4.46 10.31 -23.80
CA ARG A 5 3.64 10.59 -22.61
C ARG A 5 4.24 9.83 -21.43
N GLU A 6 4.41 10.51 -20.30
CA GLU A 6 4.89 9.94 -19.05
C GLU A 6 3.91 8.84 -18.57
N VAL A 7 4.44 7.67 -18.24
CA VAL A 7 3.65 6.54 -17.72
C VAL A 7 3.43 6.74 -16.22
N LEU A 8 2.18 6.84 -15.81
CA LEU A 8 1.77 6.98 -14.42
C LEU A 8 1.35 5.64 -13.82
N GLY A 9 2.07 5.21 -12.78
CA GLY A 9 1.71 4.03 -11.99
C GLY A 9 1.20 4.39 -10.60
N PHE A 10 0.35 3.54 -10.02
CA PHE A 10 -0.10 3.72 -8.65
C PHE A 10 -0.28 2.40 -7.89
N THR A 11 -0.30 2.51 -6.57
CA THR A 11 -0.81 1.48 -5.65
C THR A 11 -1.66 2.14 -4.56
N ALA A 12 -2.51 1.37 -3.90
CA ALA A 12 -3.38 1.85 -2.83
C ALA A 12 -3.32 0.94 -1.60
N GLY A 13 -3.39 1.53 -0.42
CA GLY A 13 -3.41 0.80 0.84
C GLY A 13 -3.22 1.68 2.06
N ASN A 14 -3.23 1.09 3.25
CA ASN A 14 -3.04 1.84 4.49
C ASN A 14 -1.57 1.98 4.92
N PHE A 15 -0.68 1.13 4.44
CA PHE A 15 0.78 1.17 4.67
C PHE A 15 1.16 1.45 6.14
N ASP A 16 0.55 0.73 7.07
CA ASP A 16 0.63 1.00 8.51
C ASP A 16 2.07 0.88 9.04
N LEU A 17 2.64 -0.32 8.91
CA LEU A 17 4.03 -0.58 9.29
C LEU A 17 4.84 -0.85 8.02
N LEU A 18 5.69 0.08 7.64
CA LEU A 18 6.58 -0.11 6.52
C LEU A 18 7.61 -1.20 6.84
N HIS A 19 7.73 -2.17 5.95
CA HIS A 19 8.64 -3.30 6.06
C HIS A 19 9.33 -3.55 4.72
N PRO A 20 10.40 -4.36 4.67
CA PRO A 20 11.15 -4.59 3.43
C PRO A 20 10.31 -5.05 2.24
N GLY A 21 9.20 -5.74 2.49
CA GLY A 21 8.26 -6.14 1.44
C GLY A 21 7.65 -4.96 0.67
N TYR A 22 7.24 -3.90 1.38
CA TYR A 22 6.75 -2.68 0.73
C TYR A 22 7.84 -1.98 -0.09
N ILE A 23 9.05 -1.88 0.46
CA ILE A 23 10.17 -1.25 -0.24
C ILE A 23 10.49 -1.99 -1.55
N ARG A 24 10.47 -3.33 -1.53
CA ARG A 24 10.65 -4.16 -2.73
C ARG A 24 9.55 -3.92 -3.75
N CYS A 25 8.29 -3.89 -3.29
CA CYS A 25 7.13 -3.60 -4.14
C CYS A 25 7.26 -2.21 -4.82
N PHE A 26 7.57 -1.16 -4.06
CA PHE A 26 7.72 0.19 -4.61
C PHE A 26 8.89 0.31 -5.59
N ARG A 27 10.00 -0.36 -5.29
CA ARG A 27 11.14 -0.42 -6.20
C ARG A 27 10.79 -1.14 -7.51
N GLU A 28 10.04 -2.23 -7.44
CA GLU A 28 9.56 -2.97 -8.61
C GLU A 28 8.58 -2.12 -9.42
N ALA A 29 7.60 -1.51 -8.74
CA ALA A 29 6.63 -0.61 -9.35
C ALA A 29 7.29 0.52 -10.16
N LYS A 30 8.30 1.16 -9.60
CA LYS A 30 9.04 2.26 -10.25
C LYS A 30 9.77 1.84 -11.54
N ARG A 31 10.01 0.56 -11.76
CA ARG A 31 10.58 0.04 -13.01
C ARG A 31 9.59 0.01 -14.17
N HIS A 32 8.30 0.07 -13.88
CA HIS A 32 7.22 -0.04 -14.85
C HIS A 32 6.59 1.30 -15.22
N CYS A 33 6.96 2.38 -14.53
CA CYS A 33 6.39 3.71 -14.75
C CYS A 33 7.42 4.82 -14.54
N ASP A 34 7.18 5.95 -15.18
CA ASP A 34 8.01 7.16 -15.03
C ASP A 34 7.69 7.88 -13.74
N LYS A 35 6.38 7.95 -13.40
CA LYS A 35 5.87 8.51 -12.14
C LYS A 35 5.09 7.45 -11.37
N PHE A 36 5.41 7.28 -10.08
CA PHE A 36 4.73 6.33 -9.18
C PHE A 36 4.11 7.05 -8.00
N ILE A 37 2.80 6.96 -7.86
CA ILE A 37 2.05 7.59 -6.78
C ILE A 37 1.40 6.55 -5.87
N VAL A 38 1.16 6.92 -4.63
CA VAL A 38 0.50 6.08 -3.63
C VAL A 38 -0.80 6.72 -3.19
N PHE A 39 -1.89 5.96 -3.20
CA PHE A 39 -3.14 6.34 -2.57
C PHE A 39 -3.18 5.75 -1.16
N LEU A 40 -3.08 6.62 -0.15
CA LEU A 40 -2.97 6.26 1.26
C LEU A 40 -4.33 6.27 1.94
N GLN A 41 -4.79 5.10 2.39
CA GLN A 41 -6.06 4.98 3.13
C GLN A 41 -5.92 5.46 4.57
N ILE A 42 -6.87 6.28 5.04
CA ILE A 42 -6.86 6.84 6.39
C ILE A 42 -6.99 5.73 7.42
N ASP A 43 -8.12 5.02 7.43
CA ASP A 43 -8.39 3.95 8.38
C ASP A 43 -9.33 2.90 7.76
N PRO A 44 -8.81 1.74 7.33
CA PRO A 44 -9.63 0.68 6.73
C PRO A 44 -10.60 0.02 7.73
N SER A 45 -10.35 0.13 9.05
CA SER A 45 -11.19 -0.52 10.07
C SER A 45 -12.58 0.11 10.17
N LEU A 46 -12.75 1.37 9.73
CA LEU A 46 -14.03 2.05 9.74
C LEU A 46 -15.07 1.45 8.75
N HIS A 47 -14.58 0.78 7.69
CA HIS A 47 -15.44 0.22 6.64
C HIS A 47 -15.30 -1.31 6.50
N ARG A 48 -14.26 -1.90 7.06
CA ARG A 48 -13.98 -3.33 6.98
C ARG A 48 -13.71 -3.92 8.35
N LYS A 49 -14.69 -4.62 8.92
CA LYS A 49 -14.59 -5.25 10.27
C LYS A 49 -13.40 -6.21 10.41
N SER A 50 -12.90 -6.78 9.32
CA SER A 50 -11.73 -7.67 9.31
C SER A 50 -10.39 -6.93 9.36
N LYS A 51 -10.39 -5.61 9.29
CA LYS A 51 -9.17 -4.79 9.33
C LYS A 51 -8.98 -4.13 10.68
N TYR A 52 -7.73 -4.04 11.11
CA TYR A 52 -7.37 -3.30 12.32
C TYR A 52 -7.10 -1.83 12.00
N LYS A 53 -7.40 -0.99 12.99
CA LYS A 53 -6.98 0.41 12.95
C LYS A 53 -5.45 0.49 12.80
N PRO A 54 -4.91 1.37 11.95
CA PRO A 54 -3.48 1.57 11.85
C PRO A 54 -2.84 1.97 13.19
N VAL A 55 -1.68 1.39 13.48
CA VAL A 55 -0.87 1.73 14.67
C VAL A 55 -0.22 3.10 14.50
N ILE A 56 0.27 3.36 13.28
CA ILE A 56 0.93 4.62 12.93
C ILE A 56 -0.13 5.65 12.48
N SER A 57 -0.03 6.88 12.99
CA SER A 57 -0.94 7.96 12.59
C SER A 57 -0.90 8.21 11.08
N LEU A 58 -1.97 8.77 10.53
CA LEU A 58 -2.03 9.13 9.11
C LEU A 58 -0.87 10.03 8.70
N TYR A 59 -0.60 11.07 9.48
CA TYR A 59 0.48 12.02 9.22
C TYR A 59 1.85 11.32 9.13
N ASN A 60 2.17 10.48 10.11
CA ASN A 60 3.45 9.78 10.15
C ASN A 60 3.58 8.74 9.03
N ARG A 61 2.48 8.09 8.63
CA ARG A 61 2.48 7.19 7.45
C ARG A 61 2.71 7.96 6.16
N TYR A 62 2.06 9.11 6.00
CA TYR A 62 2.26 10.01 4.87
C TYR A 62 3.72 10.47 4.78
N GLU A 63 4.27 10.97 5.86
CA GLU A 63 5.67 11.44 5.94
C GLU A 63 6.67 10.32 5.61
N ALA A 64 6.45 9.11 6.16
CA ALA A 64 7.28 7.95 5.88
C ALA A 64 7.22 7.55 4.39
N LEU A 65 6.04 7.54 3.77
CA LEU A 65 5.89 7.24 2.34
C LEU A 65 6.56 8.30 1.46
N MET A 66 6.37 9.59 1.76
CA MET A 66 7.01 10.69 1.02
C MET A 66 8.55 10.67 1.13
N SER A 67 9.09 10.03 2.15
CA SER A 67 10.55 9.85 2.33
C SER A 67 11.13 8.68 1.51
N ILE A 68 10.28 7.88 0.86
CA ILE A 68 10.72 6.73 0.06
C ILE A 68 11.08 7.19 -1.35
N ARG A 69 12.33 6.99 -1.74
CA ARG A 69 12.89 7.41 -3.03
C ARG A 69 12.16 6.90 -4.29
N TYR A 70 11.32 5.88 -4.16
CA TYR A 70 10.59 5.27 -5.29
C TYR A 70 9.20 5.89 -5.48
N ILE A 71 8.71 6.68 -4.52
CA ILE A 71 7.39 7.30 -4.53
C ILE A 71 7.54 8.76 -4.92
N ASP A 72 6.81 9.20 -5.93
CA ASP A 72 6.84 10.58 -6.41
C ASP A 72 5.81 11.45 -5.70
N ASP A 73 4.66 10.86 -5.28
CA ASP A 73 3.62 11.60 -4.56
C ASP A 73 2.67 10.68 -3.79
N VAL A 74 1.96 11.21 -2.80
CA VAL A 74 1.00 10.48 -1.95
C VAL A 74 -0.30 11.26 -1.85
N TYR A 75 -1.43 10.61 -2.14
CA TYR A 75 -2.77 11.18 -2.04
C TYR A 75 -3.59 10.38 -1.05
N ILE A 76 -4.41 11.06 -0.27
CA ILE A 76 -5.14 10.48 0.86
C ILE A 76 -6.58 10.18 0.44
N TYR A 77 -7.11 9.02 0.87
CA TYR A 77 -8.51 8.66 0.72
C TYR A 77 -9.00 7.89 1.95
N GLN A 78 -10.31 7.84 2.16
CA GLN A 78 -10.93 7.07 3.24
C GLN A 78 -11.78 5.94 2.70
N THR A 79 -12.69 6.22 1.76
CA THR A 79 -13.67 5.26 1.28
C THR A 79 -13.26 4.61 -0.05
N GLU A 80 -13.89 3.49 -0.39
CA GLU A 80 -13.62 2.83 -1.67
C GLU A 80 -14.13 3.67 -2.86
N GLU A 81 -15.18 4.47 -2.65
CA GLU A 81 -15.70 5.42 -3.62
C GLU A 81 -14.68 6.53 -3.91
N GLU A 82 -14.07 7.09 -2.85
CA GLU A 82 -13.01 8.08 -2.99
C GLU A 82 -11.79 7.51 -3.74
N LEU A 83 -11.44 6.24 -3.51
CA LEU A 83 -10.38 5.57 -4.27
C LEU A 83 -10.73 5.51 -5.76
N CYS A 84 -11.96 5.14 -6.10
CA CYS A 84 -12.42 5.12 -7.49
C CYS A 84 -12.37 6.52 -8.12
N GLU A 85 -12.76 7.56 -7.37
CA GLU A 85 -12.69 8.96 -7.85
C GLU A 85 -11.23 9.41 -8.09
N LEU A 86 -10.30 9.04 -7.22
CA LEU A 86 -8.88 9.32 -7.43
C LEU A 86 -8.34 8.62 -8.69
N ILE A 87 -8.72 7.35 -8.92
CA ILE A 87 -8.31 6.62 -10.12
C ILE A 87 -8.88 7.31 -11.39
N LYS A 88 -10.13 7.72 -11.36
CA LYS A 88 -10.76 8.44 -12.48
C LYS A 88 -10.14 9.81 -12.73
N PHE A 89 -9.77 10.51 -11.68
CA PHE A 89 -9.15 11.83 -11.77
C PHE A 89 -7.72 11.77 -12.32
N TRP A 90 -6.88 10.93 -11.73
CA TRP A 90 -5.47 10.79 -12.10
C TRP A 90 -5.24 10.02 -13.40
N LYS A 91 -6.19 9.17 -13.80
CA LYS A 91 -6.13 8.33 -14.99
C LYS A 91 -4.77 7.61 -15.13
N PRO A 92 -4.34 6.88 -14.11
CA PRO A 92 -3.07 6.17 -14.16
C PRO A 92 -3.08 5.11 -15.26
N ASP A 93 -1.92 4.81 -15.80
CA ASP A 93 -1.74 3.79 -16.83
C ASP A 93 -1.60 2.40 -16.23
N ILE A 94 -1.04 2.32 -15.03
CA ILE A 94 -0.68 1.06 -14.37
C ILE A 94 -1.15 1.08 -12.91
N ARG A 95 -1.79 -0.02 -12.51
CA ARG A 95 -2.08 -0.35 -11.11
C ARG A 95 -1.17 -1.46 -10.63
N ILE A 96 -0.47 -1.23 -9.53
CA ILE A 96 0.39 -2.22 -8.88
C ILE A 96 -0.38 -2.90 -7.75
N LEU A 97 -0.47 -4.22 -7.80
CA LEU A 97 -1.06 -5.07 -6.78
C LEU A 97 -0.07 -6.15 -6.37
N GLY A 98 -0.19 -6.66 -5.14
CA GLY A 98 0.52 -7.86 -4.74
C GLY A 98 -0.04 -9.10 -5.45
N GLU A 99 0.77 -10.13 -5.65
CA GLU A 99 0.35 -11.39 -6.29
C GLU A 99 -0.80 -12.10 -5.58
N ASP A 100 -1.07 -11.81 -4.31
CA ASP A 100 -2.23 -12.29 -3.56
C ASP A 100 -3.58 -11.79 -4.13
N TYR A 101 -3.55 -10.81 -5.02
CA TYR A 101 -4.73 -10.33 -5.74
C TYR A 101 -5.05 -11.11 -7.03
N ILE A 102 -4.13 -11.94 -7.53
CA ILE A 102 -4.31 -12.69 -8.78
C ILE A 102 -5.55 -13.59 -8.74
N HIS A 103 -5.85 -14.16 -7.58
CA HIS A 103 -6.96 -15.10 -7.40
C HIS A 103 -8.20 -14.47 -6.73
N LYS A 104 -8.23 -13.15 -6.53
CA LYS A 104 -9.41 -12.48 -6.00
C LYS A 104 -10.43 -12.28 -7.11
N GLU A 105 -11.67 -12.66 -6.83
CA GLU A 105 -12.80 -12.49 -7.77
C GLU A 105 -13.10 -11.03 -8.08
N SER A 106 -12.91 -10.15 -7.09
CA SER A 106 -13.11 -8.71 -7.24
C SER A 106 -12.28 -7.90 -6.26
N PHE A 107 -12.01 -6.65 -6.60
CA PHE A 107 -11.38 -5.65 -5.74
C PHE A 107 -11.79 -4.24 -6.19
N THR A 108 -11.68 -3.27 -5.33
CA THR A 108 -12.11 -1.89 -5.61
C THR A 108 -11.46 -1.36 -6.89
N GLY A 109 -12.27 -0.92 -7.84
CA GLY A 109 -11.83 -0.37 -9.12
C GLY A 109 -11.24 -1.41 -10.09
N ASP A 110 -11.65 -2.67 -9.98
CA ASP A 110 -11.26 -3.74 -10.93
C ASP A 110 -11.88 -3.55 -12.33
N ASP A 111 -12.97 -2.78 -12.41
CA ASP A 111 -13.64 -2.36 -13.63
C ASP A 111 -13.02 -1.10 -14.28
N LEU A 112 -12.05 -0.48 -13.64
CA LEU A 112 -11.41 0.74 -14.14
C LEU A 112 -10.22 0.45 -15.06
N PRO A 113 -9.86 1.41 -15.96
CA PRO A 113 -8.96 1.17 -17.09
C PRO A 113 -7.49 0.81 -16.81
N PRO A 114 -6.86 1.08 -15.65
CA PRO A 114 -5.42 0.86 -15.51
C PRO A 114 -5.03 -0.60 -15.74
N ARG A 115 -3.97 -0.83 -16.53
CA ARG A 115 -3.35 -2.14 -16.64
C ARG A 115 -2.80 -2.58 -15.28
N ILE A 116 -3.09 -3.82 -14.88
CA ILE A 116 -2.60 -4.37 -13.61
C ILE A 116 -1.24 -5.03 -13.81
N ILE A 117 -0.30 -4.73 -12.91
CA ILE A 117 0.96 -5.43 -12.76
C ILE A 117 0.99 -6.01 -11.34
N TYR A 118 1.21 -7.31 -11.25
CA TYR A 118 1.35 -7.99 -9.97
C TYR A 118 2.82 -8.05 -9.57
N THR A 119 3.12 -7.57 -8.36
CA THR A 119 4.46 -7.67 -7.78
C THR A 119 4.62 -8.98 -7.04
N THR A 120 5.80 -9.60 -7.16
CA THR A 120 6.09 -10.86 -6.51
C THR A 120 6.23 -10.71 -5.00
N ARG A 121 5.71 -11.67 -4.26
CA ARG A 121 5.91 -11.81 -2.81
C ARG A 121 6.89 -12.95 -2.50
N SER A 122 8.00 -13.02 -3.20
CA SER A 122 9.09 -13.97 -2.95
C SER A 122 9.80 -13.77 -1.59
N HIS A 123 9.07 -13.20 -0.61
CA HIS A 123 9.58 -12.87 0.72
C HIS A 123 8.49 -13.10 1.77
N GLU A 124 8.91 -13.36 3.00
CA GLU A 124 8.00 -13.61 4.13
C GLU A 124 7.45 -12.35 4.82
N TRP A 125 7.77 -11.15 4.33
CA TRP A 125 7.37 -9.90 4.96
C TRP A 125 5.90 -9.55 4.72
N SER A 126 5.19 -9.31 5.81
CA SER A 126 3.85 -8.69 5.81
C SER A 126 3.66 -7.89 7.09
N THR A 127 2.72 -6.97 7.10
CA THR A 127 2.39 -6.18 8.31
C THR A 127 1.95 -7.10 9.45
N THR A 128 1.14 -8.13 9.17
CA THR A 128 0.71 -9.12 10.15
C THR A 128 1.91 -9.86 10.75
N ARG A 129 2.80 -10.41 9.92
CA ARG A 129 3.99 -11.10 10.39
C ARG A 129 4.91 -10.18 11.20
N LEU A 130 5.08 -8.94 10.79
CA LEU A 130 5.89 -7.98 11.55
C LEU A 130 5.30 -7.72 12.94
N LYS A 131 3.98 -7.53 13.04
CA LYS A 131 3.28 -7.38 14.32
C LYS A 131 3.48 -8.60 15.23
N GLU A 132 3.35 -9.81 14.67
CA GLU A 132 3.60 -11.06 15.40
C GLU A 132 5.04 -11.17 15.91
N LEU A 133 6.02 -10.84 15.10
CA LEU A 133 7.44 -10.88 15.48
C LEU A 133 7.75 -9.88 16.60
N ILE A 134 7.25 -8.65 16.49
CA ILE A 134 7.39 -7.62 17.53
C ILE A 134 6.76 -8.11 18.84
N THR A 135 5.52 -8.61 18.78
CA THR A 135 4.81 -9.13 19.96
C THR A 135 5.58 -10.26 20.64
N LYS A 136 6.04 -11.27 19.88
CA LYS A 136 6.82 -12.39 20.41
C LYS A 136 8.10 -11.91 21.08
N GLN A 137 8.82 -10.98 20.46
CA GLN A 137 10.07 -10.45 21.00
C GLN A 137 9.82 -9.63 22.30
N THR A 138 8.78 -8.81 22.31
CA THR A 138 8.39 -8.00 23.48
C THR A 138 8.02 -8.89 24.67
N ILE A 139 7.18 -9.92 24.45
CA ILE A 139 6.79 -10.87 25.50
C ILE A 139 8.02 -11.63 26.03
N LYS A 140 8.92 -12.06 25.14
CA LYS A 140 10.14 -12.76 25.56
C LYS A 140 11.03 -11.91 26.46
N GLN A 141 11.12 -10.61 26.20
CA GLN A 141 11.93 -9.67 27.00
C GLN A 141 11.21 -9.18 28.26
N ASN A 142 9.88 -9.14 28.25
CA ASN A 142 9.06 -8.69 29.37
C ASN A 142 7.78 -9.54 29.47
N PRO A 143 7.84 -10.72 30.14
CA PRO A 143 6.70 -11.64 30.26
C PRO A 143 5.49 -11.04 30.95
N ASP A 144 5.67 -10.04 31.80
CA ASP A 144 4.60 -9.41 32.58
C ASP A 144 3.87 -8.28 31.85
N ILE A 145 4.26 -7.95 30.62
CA ILE A 145 3.65 -6.84 29.87
C ILE A 145 2.15 -7.05 29.59
N LEU A 146 1.71 -8.30 29.51
CA LEU A 146 0.29 -8.64 29.28
C LEU A 146 -0.55 -8.66 30.57
N LYS A 147 0.08 -8.46 31.76
CA LYS A 147 -0.63 -8.44 33.05
C LYS A 147 -1.03 -7.02 33.48
N LYS A 148 -0.67 -6.02 32.71
CA LYS A 148 -1.06 -4.61 32.88
C LYS A 148 -2.25 -4.26 31.99
#